data_9b722243faa3e57b9b95e24070f8b475
#
_entry.id   9b722243faa3e57b9b95e24070f8b475
#
_cell.length_a   1.000
_cell.length_b   1.000
_cell.length_c   1.000
_cell.angle_alpha   90.00
_cell.angle_beta   90.00
_cell.angle_gamma   90.00
#
_symmetry.space_group_name_H-M   'P 1'
#
loop_
_entity.id
_entity.type
_entity.pdbx_description
1 polymer ?
#
loop_
_entity_poly.entity_id
_entity_poly.type
_entity_poly.pdbx_seq_one_letter_code
_entity_poly.pdbx_strand_id
1 'polypeptide(L)'
;VWFMDSGSCLGALRHGGFIPWDDDIDVALPLADYRTFCAEAPALLSEGFGLYTHAETANYPPLWAKVYRKGTRFMSQQMADAGFEQGIFVDVFAFSRLDSRPRTAKRQMRMAARWQRLSYLRCFARPKLPDGLPLRPVFQLGCRMAHGVAHALLSPAFIERRFERSFSMCDGAGPWCDLF
;
A
#
# COMPACT_ATOMS: atom_id res chain seq x y z
N VAL A 1 15.60 -9.70 -6.96
CA VAL A 1 16.15 -9.65 -5.58
C VAL A 1 15.02 -9.28 -4.64
N TRP A 2 14.95 -9.91 -3.47
CA TRP A 2 13.98 -9.57 -2.42
C TRP A 2 14.68 -9.59 -1.04
N PHE A 3 14.09 -8.93 -0.06
CA PHE A 3 14.59 -8.89 1.32
C PHE A 3 13.41 -8.75 2.29
N MET A 4 13.62 -9.17 3.55
CA MET A 4 12.66 -8.93 4.63
C MET A 4 12.66 -7.46 5.01
N ASP A 5 11.48 -6.94 5.35
CA ASP A 5 11.28 -5.55 5.72
C ASP A 5 10.56 -5.41 7.07
N SER A 6 10.45 -4.19 7.56
CA SER A 6 9.61 -3.79 8.71
C SER A 6 9.70 -4.73 9.91
N GLY A 7 8.55 -5.19 10.44
CA GLY A 7 8.43 -6.11 11.56
C GLY A 7 9.11 -7.46 11.32
N SER A 8 9.00 -8.00 10.13
CA SER A 8 9.62 -9.28 9.77
C SER A 8 11.14 -9.23 9.82
N CYS A 9 11.76 -8.17 9.32
CA CYS A 9 13.22 -7.97 9.42
C CYS A 9 13.66 -7.78 10.88
N LEU A 10 12.95 -6.97 11.63
CA LEU A 10 13.25 -6.70 13.04
C LEU A 10 13.12 -7.98 13.88
N GLY A 11 12.08 -8.77 13.63
CA GLY A 11 11.85 -10.07 14.30
C GLY A 11 12.98 -11.06 14.04
N ALA A 12 13.37 -11.21 12.78
CA ALA A 12 14.48 -12.09 12.39
C ALA A 12 15.78 -11.72 13.11
N LEU A 13 16.09 -10.41 13.20
CA LEU A 13 17.33 -9.93 13.83
C LEU A 13 17.31 -9.98 15.36
N ARG A 14 16.18 -9.66 16.00
CA ARG A 14 16.10 -9.52 17.47
C ARG A 14 15.57 -10.75 18.19
N HIS A 15 14.70 -11.51 17.55
CA HIS A 15 14.02 -12.65 18.14
C HIS A 15 14.40 -13.99 17.51
N GLY A 16 15.17 -13.98 16.41
CA GLY A 16 15.47 -15.19 15.64
C GLY A 16 14.23 -15.79 14.97
N GLY A 17 13.18 -14.99 14.77
CA GLY A 17 11.89 -15.39 14.23
C GLY A 17 10.91 -14.23 14.26
N PHE A 18 9.61 -14.51 14.37
CA PHE A 18 8.60 -13.46 14.47
C PHE A 18 8.67 -12.69 15.79
N ILE A 19 8.30 -11.42 15.74
CA ILE A 19 7.95 -10.68 16.95
C ILE A 19 6.66 -11.31 17.52
N PRO A 20 6.57 -11.65 18.83
CA PRO A 20 5.46 -12.45 19.38
C PRO A 20 4.05 -11.87 19.19
N TRP A 21 3.92 -10.60 18.92
CA TRP A 21 2.65 -9.88 18.70
C TRP A 21 2.51 -9.33 17.26
N ASP A 22 3.38 -9.73 16.35
CA ASP A 22 3.33 -9.38 14.94
C ASP A 22 2.54 -10.46 14.19
N ASP A 23 1.61 -10.06 13.35
CA ASP A 23 0.63 -10.93 12.71
C ASP A 23 0.70 -10.92 11.18
N ASP A 24 1.73 -10.26 10.61
CA ASP A 24 1.98 -10.20 9.17
C ASP A 24 3.43 -10.56 8.82
N ILE A 25 3.67 -10.69 7.53
CA ILE A 25 4.98 -10.90 6.93
C ILE A 25 5.20 -9.81 5.90
N ASP A 26 6.32 -9.09 6.07
CA ASP A 26 6.73 -8.01 5.20
C ASP A 26 7.94 -8.40 4.38
N VAL A 27 7.82 -8.35 3.08
CA VAL A 27 8.94 -8.48 2.14
C VAL A 27 8.98 -7.27 1.22
N ALA A 28 10.16 -6.95 0.73
CA ALA A 28 10.35 -5.82 -0.15
C ALA A 28 11.22 -6.17 -1.36
N LEU A 29 10.97 -5.47 -2.45
CA LEU A 29 11.72 -5.59 -3.71
C LEU A 29 12.13 -4.20 -4.21
N PRO A 30 13.27 -4.06 -4.89
CA PRO A 30 13.53 -2.89 -5.72
C PRO A 30 12.37 -2.66 -6.71
N LEU A 31 12.02 -1.42 -6.97
CA LEU A 31 10.83 -1.05 -7.78
C LEU A 31 10.78 -1.75 -9.14
N ALA A 32 11.93 -1.97 -9.79
CA ALA A 32 11.99 -2.71 -11.06
C ALA A 32 11.56 -4.17 -10.89
N ASP A 33 12.09 -4.85 -9.86
CA ASP A 33 11.76 -6.24 -9.56
C ASP A 33 10.31 -6.37 -9.06
N TYR A 34 9.82 -5.38 -8.29
CA TYR A 34 8.42 -5.30 -7.86
C TYR A 34 7.45 -5.25 -9.05
N ARG A 35 7.76 -4.46 -10.07
CA ARG A 35 6.94 -4.39 -11.30
C ARG A 35 6.92 -5.73 -12.04
N THR A 36 8.08 -6.35 -12.20
CA THR A 36 8.18 -7.69 -12.79
C THR A 36 7.39 -8.71 -11.98
N PHE A 37 7.53 -8.67 -10.64
CA PHE A 37 6.78 -9.53 -9.74
C PHE A 37 5.25 -9.35 -9.92
N CYS A 38 4.74 -8.12 -9.90
CA CYS A 38 3.31 -7.87 -10.07
C CYS A 38 2.77 -8.34 -11.43
N ALA A 39 3.58 -8.25 -12.47
CA ALA A 39 3.20 -8.70 -13.81
C ALA A 39 3.20 -10.22 -13.97
N GLU A 40 4.16 -10.92 -13.37
CA GLU A 40 4.39 -12.35 -13.59
C GLU A 40 3.75 -13.23 -12.51
N ALA A 41 3.68 -12.77 -11.26
CA ALA A 41 3.17 -13.55 -10.13
C ALA A 41 1.78 -14.16 -10.35
N PRO A 42 0.79 -13.48 -10.98
CA PRO A 42 -0.52 -14.09 -11.22
C PRO A 42 -0.47 -15.39 -12.00
N ALA A 43 0.50 -15.55 -12.90
CA ALA A 43 0.69 -16.76 -13.72
C ALA A 43 1.56 -17.83 -13.03
N LEU A 44 2.39 -17.44 -12.05
CA LEU A 44 3.36 -18.31 -11.40
C LEU A 44 2.91 -18.81 -10.03
N LEU A 45 1.97 -18.09 -9.38
CA LEU A 45 1.43 -18.51 -8.10
C LEU A 45 0.65 -19.81 -8.23
N SER A 46 0.85 -20.74 -7.28
CA SER A 46 0.07 -21.95 -7.20
C SER A 46 -1.41 -21.66 -7.00
N GLU A 47 -2.29 -22.61 -7.37
CA GLU A 47 -3.74 -22.45 -7.39
C GLU A 47 -4.35 -21.95 -6.07
N GLY A 48 -3.73 -22.29 -4.94
CA GLY A 48 -4.16 -21.87 -3.59
C GLY A 48 -3.85 -20.41 -3.22
N PHE A 49 -3.15 -19.67 -4.07
CA PHE A 49 -2.74 -18.27 -3.80
C PHE A 49 -3.26 -17.31 -4.85
N GLY A 50 -3.26 -16.03 -4.50
CA GLY A 50 -3.61 -14.93 -5.39
C GLY A 50 -2.82 -13.68 -5.05
N LEU A 51 -2.93 -12.68 -5.91
CA LEU A 51 -2.26 -11.39 -5.75
C LEU A 51 -3.32 -10.28 -5.67
N TYR A 52 -3.19 -9.41 -4.67
CA TYR A 52 -3.89 -8.13 -4.63
C TYR A 52 -2.95 -7.03 -5.09
N THR A 53 -3.40 -6.21 -6.02
CA THR A 53 -2.77 -4.95 -6.42
C THR A 53 -3.82 -3.85 -6.51
N HIS A 54 -3.41 -2.61 -6.37
CA HIS A 54 -4.36 -1.48 -6.40
C HIS A 54 -5.08 -1.37 -7.74
N ALA A 55 -4.39 -1.63 -8.86
CA ALA A 55 -4.94 -1.52 -10.19
C ALA A 55 -5.96 -2.62 -10.53
N GLU A 56 -5.68 -3.85 -10.08
CA GLU A 56 -6.42 -5.05 -10.51
C GLU A 56 -7.49 -5.49 -9.49
N THR A 57 -7.39 -5.04 -8.24
CA THR A 57 -8.29 -5.49 -7.17
C THR A 57 -9.28 -4.40 -6.79
N ALA A 58 -10.56 -4.69 -6.94
CA ALA A 58 -11.62 -3.75 -6.56
C ALA A 58 -11.56 -3.43 -5.06
N ASN A 59 -11.70 -2.14 -4.74
CA ASN A 59 -11.72 -1.61 -3.37
C ASN A 59 -10.48 -1.94 -2.51
N TYR A 60 -9.36 -2.25 -3.15
CA TYR A 60 -8.08 -2.46 -2.48
C TYR A 60 -7.31 -1.13 -2.36
N PRO A 61 -7.20 -0.54 -1.16
CA PRO A 61 -6.64 0.80 -1.00
C PRO A 61 -5.11 0.85 -0.98
N PRO A 62 -4.35 -0.19 -0.52
CA PRO A 62 -2.90 -0.11 -0.50
C PRO A 62 -2.31 0.04 -1.91
N LEU A 63 -1.21 0.79 -2.02
CA LEU A 63 -0.45 0.92 -3.26
C LEU A 63 0.73 -0.06 -3.34
N TRP A 64 0.77 -1.02 -2.44
CA TRP A 64 1.67 -2.19 -2.47
C TRP A 64 0.88 -3.46 -2.73
N ALA A 65 1.57 -4.51 -3.13
CA ALA A 65 0.94 -5.78 -3.42
C ALA A 65 0.82 -6.65 -2.16
N LYS A 66 -0.14 -7.57 -2.18
CA LYS A 66 -0.24 -8.64 -1.17
C LYS A 66 -0.41 -9.99 -1.89
N VAL A 67 0.44 -10.95 -1.56
CA VAL A 67 0.17 -12.35 -1.89
C VAL A 67 -0.73 -12.90 -0.80
N TYR A 68 -1.88 -13.45 -1.15
CA TYR A 68 -2.84 -13.98 -0.18
C TYR A 68 -3.18 -15.44 -0.44
N ARG A 69 -3.56 -16.14 0.64
CA ARG A 69 -4.05 -17.51 0.56
C ARG A 69 -5.56 -17.51 0.34
N LYS A 70 -5.99 -18.11 -0.76
CA LYS A 70 -7.42 -18.29 -1.09
C LYS A 70 -8.12 -19.16 -0.04
N GLY A 71 -9.40 -18.90 0.17
CA GLY A 71 -10.21 -19.66 1.14
C GLY A 71 -9.90 -19.34 2.61
N THR A 72 -9.09 -18.33 2.88
CA THR A 72 -8.83 -17.82 4.25
C THR A 72 -9.44 -16.44 4.42
N ARG A 73 -9.63 -16.00 5.67
CA ARG A 73 -10.17 -14.69 6.00
C ARG A 73 -9.36 -14.03 7.11
N PHE A 74 -8.82 -12.86 6.80
CA PHE A 74 -8.08 -12.01 7.73
C PHE A 74 -8.33 -10.55 7.34
N MET A 75 -9.24 -9.87 8.02
CA MET A 75 -9.66 -8.54 7.61
C MET A 75 -10.10 -7.69 8.79
N SER A 76 -9.82 -6.41 8.70
CA SER A 76 -10.33 -5.41 9.63
C SER A 76 -11.79 -5.05 9.30
N GLN A 77 -12.51 -4.51 10.31
CA GLN A 77 -13.86 -3.99 10.09
C GLN A 77 -13.89 -2.92 8.98
N GLN A 78 -12.84 -2.10 8.87
CA GLN A 78 -12.75 -1.07 7.85
C GLN A 78 -12.68 -1.66 6.43
N MET A 79 -11.96 -2.79 6.25
CA MET A 79 -11.91 -3.51 4.96
C MET A 79 -13.27 -4.13 4.62
N ALA A 80 -13.94 -4.70 5.63
CA ALA A 80 -15.30 -5.21 5.45
C ALA A 80 -16.29 -4.12 5.03
N ASP A 81 -16.23 -2.94 5.66
CA ASP A 81 -17.07 -1.80 5.34
C ASP A 81 -16.83 -1.25 3.92
N ALA A 82 -15.63 -1.45 3.37
CA ALA A 82 -15.28 -1.11 2.00
C ALA A 82 -15.72 -2.17 0.98
N GLY A 83 -16.23 -3.31 1.45
CA GLY A 83 -16.58 -4.45 0.57
C GLY A 83 -15.36 -5.17 0.01
N PHE A 84 -14.20 -5.08 0.69
CA PHE A 84 -12.99 -5.80 0.33
C PHE A 84 -12.77 -6.97 1.28
N GLU A 85 -12.80 -8.19 0.76
CA GLU A 85 -12.49 -9.40 1.50
C GLU A 85 -11.00 -9.73 1.36
N GLN A 86 -10.31 -9.84 2.48
CA GLN A 86 -8.89 -10.14 2.55
C GLN A 86 -8.65 -11.51 3.19
N GLY A 87 -7.85 -12.34 2.51
CA GLY A 87 -7.29 -13.56 3.08
C GLY A 87 -6.04 -13.32 3.93
N ILE A 88 -5.48 -14.37 4.54
CA ILE A 88 -4.15 -14.33 5.14
C ILE A 88 -3.15 -13.99 4.05
N PHE A 89 -2.21 -13.08 4.31
CA PHE A 89 -1.37 -12.47 3.30
C PHE A 89 0.08 -12.30 3.72
N VAL A 90 0.92 -12.03 2.73
CA VAL A 90 2.27 -11.50 2.85
C VAL A 90 2.27 -10.15 2.14
N ASP A 91 2.72 -9.10 2.81
CA ASP A 91 2.92 -7.79 2.21
C ASP A 91 4.16 -7.76 1.34
N VAL A 92 4.03 -7.17 0.15
CA VAL A 92 5.12 -7.04 -0.81
C VAL A 92 5.29 -5.58 -1.16
N PHE A 93 6.30 -4.95 -0.59
CA PHE A 93 6.59 -3.54 -0.75
C PHE A 93 7.56 -3.26 -1.92
N ALA A 94 7.42 -2.08 -2.49
CA ALA A 94 8.38 -1.57 -3.46
C ALA A 94 9.36 -0.61 -2.77
N PHE A 95 10.65 -0.77 -3.05
CA PHE A 95 11.70 0.14 -2.62
C PHE A 95 12.29 0.88 -3.81
N SER A 96 12.56 2.16 -3.63
CA SER A 96 13.24 2.98 -4.62
C SER A 96 14.25 3.91 -3.98
N ARG A 97 15.15 4.43 -4.77
CA ARG A 97 16.06 5.48 -4.31
C ARG A 97 15.36 6.83 -4.37
N LEU A 98 15.60 7.64 -3.36
CA LEU A 98 15.23 9.05 -3.37
C LEU A 98 16.26 9.87 -4.18
N ASP A 99 15.92 11.10 -4.46
CA ASP A 99 16.86 12.09 -5.02
C ASP A 99 17.93 12.46 -3.98
N SER A 100 19.15 12.66 -4.41
CA SER A 100 20.24 13.07 -3.52
C SER A 100 20.01 14.46 -2.88
N ARG A 101 19.21 15.29 -3.53
CA ARG A 101 18.86 16.63 -3.06
C ARG A 101 17.70 16.56 -2.04
N PRO A 102 17.90 16.99 -0.77
CA PRO A 102 16.89 16.81 0.29
C PRO A 102 15.53 17.45 -0.01
N ARG A 103 15.51 18.58 -0.73
CA ARG A 103 14.25 19.26 -1.10
C ARG A 103 13.44 18.43 -2.10
N THR A 104 14.11 17.81 -3.07
CA THR A 104 13.48 16.94 -4.08
C THR A 104 13.01 15.64 -3.43
N ALA A 105 13.83 15.00 -2.62
CA ALA A 105 13.47 13.82 -1.84
C ALA A 105 12.22 14.07 -0.97
N LYS A 106 12.18 15.17 -0.24
CA LYS A 106 11.00 15.56 0.55
C LYS A 106 9.75 15.81 -0.31
N ARG A 107 9.92 16.33 -1.52
CA ARG A 107 8.81 16.49 -2.48
C ARG A 107 8.30 15.13 -2.96
N GLN A 108 9.20 14.20 -3.29
CA GLN A 108 8.85 12.84 -3.70
C GLN A 108 8.00 12.15 -2.63
N MET A 109 8.47 12.11 -1.39
CA MET A 109 7.75 11.51 -0.25
C MET A 109 6.37 12.15 -0.04
N ARG A 110 6.27 13.49 -0.12
CA ARG A 110 4.97 14.17 0.01
C ARG A 110 4.01 13.83 -1.14
N MET A 111 4.54 13.67 -2.35
CA MET A 111 3.71 13.28 -3.50
C MET A 111 3.23 11.83 -3.35
N ALA A 112 4.09 10.91 -2.95
CA ALA A 112 3.73 9.53 -2.66
C ALA A 112 2.64 9.47 -1.58
N ALA A 113 2.85 10.11 -0.44
CA ALA A 113 1.87 10.17 0.64
C ALA A 113 0.52 10.79 0.22
N ARG A 114 0.50 11.73 -0.73
CA ARG A 114 -0.76 12.26 -1.28
C ARG A 114 -1.51 11.21 -2.09
N TRP A 115 -0.81 10.49 -2.97
CA TRP A 115 -1.44 9.44 -3.78
C TRP A 115 -1.92 8.29 -2.92
N GLN A 116 -1.16 7.91 -1.90
CA GLN A 116 -1.56 6.93 -0.89
C GLN A 116 -2.86 7.35 -0.17
N ARG A 117 -2.95 8.61 0.28
CA ARG A 117 -4.18 9.13 0.89
C ARG A 117 -5.36 9.16 -0.06
N LEU A 118 -5.12 9.47 -1.34
CA LEU A 118 -6.16 9.47 -2.37
C LEU A 118 -6.65 8.06 -2.69
N SER A 119 -5.78 7.04 -2.67
CA SER A 119 -6.20 5.66 -2.85
C SER A 119 -7.12 5.20 -1.72
N TYR A 120 -6.77 5.50 -0.47
CA TYR A 120 -7.63 5.23 0.68
C TYR A 120 -8.96 5.99 0.62
N LEU A 121 -8.91 7.28 0.30
CA LEU A 121 -10.12 8.11 0.15
C LEU A 121 -11.04 7.58 -0.96
N ARG A 122 -10.47 7.06 -2.04
CA ARG A 122 -11.23 6.43 -3.12
C ARG A 122 -11.92 5.14 -2.69
N CYS A 123 -11.34 4.38 -1.78
CA CYS A 123 -11.88 3.09 -1.32
C CYS A 123 -12.80 3.24 -0.11
N PHE A 124 -12.56 4.22 0.78
CA PHE A 124 -13.28 4.36 2.04
C PHE A 124 -14.15 5.61 2.08
N ALA A 125 -15.48 5.41 2.08
CA ALA A 125 -16.44 6.51 2.27
C ALA A 125 -16.45 7.07 3.71
N ARG A 126 -16.01 6.27 4.69
CA ARG A 126 -16.00 6.60 6.12
C ARG A 126 -14.65 6.25 6.75
N PRO A 127 -13.60 7.07 6.51
CA PRO A 127 -12.32 6.83 7.16
C PRO A 127 -12.45 6.95 8.68
N LYS A 128 -11.64 6.19 9.42
CA LYS A 128 -11.53 6.35 10.87
C LYS A 128 -11.00 7.74 11.19
N LEU A 129 -11.81 8.54 11.85
CA LEU A 129 -11.40 9.84 12.38
C LEU A 129 -11.01 9.67 13.85
N PRO A 130 -10.05 10.47 14.35
CA PRO A 130 -9.66 10.46 15.77
C PRO A 130 -10.88 10.66 16.67
N ASP A 131 -10.86 9.98 17.81
CA ASP A 131 -11.88 10.18 18.83
C ASP A 131 -11.71 11.57 19.47
N GLY A 132 -12.83 12.24 19.74
CA GLY A 132 -12.81 13.61 20.26
C GLY A 132 -12.60 14.72 19.24
N LEU A 133 -12.57 14.41 17.94
CA LEU A 133 -12.48 15.46 16.90
C LEU A 133 -13.72 16.37 16.93
N PRO A 134 -13.55 17.69 17.15
CA PRO A 134 -14.67 18.63 17.08
C PRO A 134 -15.28 18.62 15.67
N LEU A 135 -16.60 18.79 15.58
CA LEU A 135 -17.34 18.76 14.30
C LEU A 135 -17.17 17.47 13.47
N ARG A 136 -16.96 16.34 14.14
CA ARG A 136 -16.80 15.01 13.50
C ARG A 136 -17.85 14.71 12.40
N PRO A 137 -19.16 15.04 12.55
CA PRO A 137 -20.16 14.84 11.51
C PRO A 137 -19.87 15.63 10.23
N VAL A 138 -19.40 16.88 10.38
CA VAL A 138 -19.04 17.73 9.23
C VAL A 138 -17.83 17.17 8.49
N PHE A 139 -16.81 16.74 9.22
CA PHE A 139 -15.65 16.08 8.62
C PHE A 139 -16.02 14.77 7.91
N GLN A 140 -16.92 13.96 8.51
CA GLN A 140 -17.41 12.74 7.87
C GLN A 140 -18.19 13.03 6.58
N LEU A 141 -19.03 14.08 6.57
CA LEU A 141 -19.74 14.51 5.37
C LEU A 141 -18.74 14.95 4.28
N GLY A 142 -17.73 15.75 4.65
CA GLY A 142 -16.65 16.16 3.75
C GLY A 142 -15.90 14.97 3.15
N CYS A 143 -15.56 13.99 3.97
CA CYS A 143 -14.90 12.76 3.49
C CYS A 143 -15.80 11.95 2.53
N ARG A 144 -17.10 11.85 2.79
CA ARG A 144 -18.04 11.16 1.89
C ARG A 144 -18.16 11.87 0.53
N MET A 145 -18.25 13.20 0.53
CA MET A 145 -18.25 13.97 -0.72
C MET A 145 -16.94 13.80 -1.49
N ALA A 146 -15.81 13.93 -0.81
CA ALA A 146 -14.49 13.76 -1.40
C ALA A 146 -14.28 12.33 -1.91
N HIS A 147 -14.76 11.30 -1.19
CA HIS A 147 -14.80 9.93 -1.66
C HIS A 147 -15.57 9.79 -2.97
N GLY A 148 -16.80 10.34 -3.06
CA GLY A 148 -17.61 10.28 -4.28
C GLY A 148 -16.90 10.91 -5.47
N VAL A 149 -16.27 12.07 -5.29
CA VAL A 149 -15.48 12.74 -6.32
C VAL A 149 -14.26 11.90 -6.71
N ALA A 150 -13.49 11.42 -5.74
CA ALA A 150 -12.30 10.60 -6.00
C ALA A 150 -12.65 9.30 -6.71
N HIS A 151 -13.73 8.64 -6.29
CA HIS A 151 -14.21 7.41 -6.90
C HIS A 151 -14.65 7.61 -8.35
N ALA A 152 -15.33 8.72 -8.66
CA ALA A 152 -15.84 9.03 -10.00
C ALA A 152 -14.73 9.49 -10.97
N LEU A 153 -13.74 10.25 -10.49
CA LEU A 153 -12.77 10.92 -11.35
C LEU A 153 -11.39 10.23 -11.42
N LEU A 154 -11.03 9.41 -10.42
CA LEU A 154 -9.71 8.81 -10.32
C LEU A 154 -9.80 7.28 -10.50
N SER A 155 -9.28 6.77 -11.62
CA SER A 155 -9.15 5.31 -11.76
C SER A 155 -8.00 4.77 -10.90
N PRO A 156 -8.07 3.50 -10.42
CA PRO A 156 -6.98 2.88 -9.65
C PRO A 156 -5.65 2.94 -10.40
N ALA A 157 -5.63 2.54 -11.65
CA ALA A 157 -4.44 2.57 -12.49
C ALA A 157 -3.87 3.98 -12.71
N PHE A 158 -4.70 5.03 -12.67
CA PHE A 158 -4.22 6.40 -12.71
C PHE A 158 -3.50 6.78 -11.43
N ILE A 159 -4.07 6.43 -10.26
CA ILE A 159 -3.47 6.70 -8.94
C ILE A 159 -2.12 5.99 -8.85
N GLU A 160 -2.07 4.69 -9.16
CA GLU A 160 -0.85 3.88 -9.11
C GLU A 160 0.25 4.45 -10.00
N ARG A 161 -0.04 4.76 -11.26
CA ARG A 161 0.93 5.41 -12.17
C ARG A 161 1.43 6.75 -11.66
N ARG A 162 0.60 7.55 -11.02
CA ARG A 162 0.99 8.83 -10.45
C ARG A 162 1.84 8.67 -9.20
N PHE A 163 1.52 7.67 -8.39
CA PHE A 163 2.34 7.29 -7.25
C PHE A 163 3.74 6.86 -7.68
N GLU A 164 3.85 5.92 -8.60
CA GLU A 164 5.15 5.46 -9.13
C GLU A 164 5.96 6.58 -9.77
N ARG A 165 5.33 7.49 -10.50
CA ARG A 165 6.00 8.67 -11.07
C ARG A 165 6.62 9.58 -10.00
N SER A 166 6.16 9.53 -8.78
CA SER A 166 6.78 10.29 -7.68
C SER A 166 8.23 9.89 -7.47
N PHE A 167 8.61 8.67 -7.81
CA PHE A 167 9.95 8.11 -7.64
C PHE A 167 10.77 8.04 -8.93
N SER A 168 10.12 8.11 -10.08
CA SER A 168 10.81 8.05 -11.38
C SER A 168 11.54 9.35 -11.78
N MET A 169 11.34 10.44 -11.03
CA MET A 169 11.89 11.77 -11.34
C MET A 169 13.10 12.11 -10.45
N CYS A 170 13.94 11.14 -10.13
CA CYS A 170 15.10 11.33 -9.26
C CYS A 170 16.41 10.96 -9.97
N ASP A 171 17.52 11.46 -9.43
CA ASP A 171 18.86 11.07 -9.88
C ASP A 171 19.28 9.66 -9.40
N GLY A 172 18.47 9.03 -8.55
CA GLY A 172 18.71 7.70 -8.02
C GLY A 172 19.94 7.58 -7.13
N ALA A 173 20.51 8.71 -6.71
CA ALA A 173 21.75 8.76 -5.92
C ALA A 173 21.50 8.90 -4.42
N GLY A 174 20.25 9.15 -4.00
CA GLY A 174 19.87 9.27 -2.61
C GLY A 174 19.71 7.92 -1.89
N PRO A 175 19.27 7.94 -0.62
CA PRO A 175 19.05 6.74 0.15
C PRO A 175 17.91 5.88 -0.44
N TRP A 176 17.97 4.58 -0.16
CA TRP A 176 16.84 3.70 -0.38
C TRP A 176 15.71 4.01 0.61
N CYS A 177 14.50 3.95 0.13
CA CYS A 177 13.30 4.20 0.93
C CYS A 177 12.18 3.27 0.45
N ASP A 178 11.38 2.78 1.38
CA ASP A 178 10.09 2.25 1.07
C ASP A 178 9.23 3.34 0.43
N LEU A 179 8.26 2.95 -0.35
CA LEU A 179 7.41 3.90 -1.06
C LEU A 179 6.08 4.16 -0.33
N PHE A 180 5.95 3.70 0.96
CA PHE A 180 4.68 3.70 1.70
C PHE A 180 4.77 4.31 3.08
#